data_af3aa35a7f21565c7bf82f2c4de4a369
#
_entry.id   af3aa35a7f21565c7bf82f2c4de4a369
#
_cell.length_a   1.000
_cell.length_b   1.000
_cell.length_c   1.000
_cell.angle_alpha   90.00
_cell.angle_beta   90.00
_cell.angle_gamma   90.00
#
_symmetry.space_group_name_H-M   'P 1'
#
loop_
_entity.id
_entity.type
_entity.pdbx_description
1 polymer ?
#
loop_
_entity_poly.entity_id
_entity_poly.type
_entity_poly.pdbx_seq_one_letter_code
_entity_poly.pdbx_strand_id
1 'polypeptide(L)'
;SNCVSKMASDPTLIALLSEIADECVKRLKSGNKLLFMGNGGSAADCQHMAGEYVSRFLFDRKGLPAVALTTDSSILTSIGNDYGYEMLFSRQIEALGKSGDLFFAYSTSGNSKNIIRAVETATKMGICVVGMTGMNGGQLDGMCQFLLKTPSTQTPQIQEGHLIAGHSICTIVEKQFL
;
A
#
# COMPACT_ATOMS: atom_id res chain seq x y z
N SER A 1 5.47 -20.83 5.86
CA SER A 1 4.78 -21.43 4.71
C SER A 1 5.70 -21.42 3.49
N ASN A 2 5.43 -22.25 2.50
CA ASN A 2 6.22 -22.29 1.25
C ASN A 2 6.23 -20.91 0.53
N CYS A 3 5.19 -20.11 0.71
CA CYS A 3 5.08 -18.75 0.19
C CYS A 3 6.16 -17.83 0.77
N VAL A 4 6.29 -17.77 2.07
CA VAL A 4 7.29 -16.94 2.78
C VAL A 4 8.71 -17.35 2.40
N SER A 5 9.00 -18.65 2.34
CA SER A 5 10.32 -19.15 1.92
C SER A 5 10.66 -18.74 0.49
N LYS A 6 9.69 -18.78 -0.43
CA LYS A 6 9.88 -18.31 -1.81
C LYS A 6 10.17 -16.80 -1.84
N MET A 7 9.42 -15.99 -1.08
CA MET A 7 9.68 -14.55 -1.00
C MET A 7 11.08 -14.24 -0.49
N ALA A 8 11.51 -14.94 0.57
CA ALA A 8 12.82 -14.72 1.18
C ALA A 8 14.01 -15.15 0.28
N SER A 9 13.78 -16.05 -0.68
CA SER A 9 14.81 -16.55 -1.60
C SER A 9 14.75 -15.92 -3.00
N ASP A 10 13.82 -15.00 -3.26
CA ASP A 10 13.67 -14.34 -4.56
C ASP A 10 14.48 -13.02 -4.59
N PRO A 11 15.63 -12.99 -5.30
CA PRO A 11 16.45 -11.78 -5.36
C PRO A 11 15.75 -10.61 -6.08
N THR A 12 14.85 -10.90 -7.01
CA THR A 12 14.08 -9.86 -7.73
C THR A 12 13.10 -9.19 -6.78
N LEU A 13 12.42 -9.98 -5.95
CA LEU A 13 11.50 -9.45 -4.94
C LEU A 13 12.24 -8.63 -3.87
N ILE A 14 13.40 -9.12 -3.43
CA ILE A 14 14.24 -8.40 -2.45
C ILE A 14 14.72 -7.05 -3.02
N ALA A 15 15.15 -7.01 -4.26
CA ALA A 15 15.53 -5.77 -4.93
C ALA A 15 14.34 -4.80 -5.04
N LEU A 16 13.17 -5.30 -5.44
CA LEU A 16 11.93 -4.50 -5.51
C LEU A 16 11.54 -3.90 -4.14
N LEU A 17 11.67 -4.66 -3.05
CA LEU A 17 11.41 -4.14 -1.70
C LEU A 17 12.34 -2.97 -1.35
N SER A 18 13.62 -3.05 -1.73
CA SER A 18 14.58 -1.96 -1.54
C SER A 18 14.22 -0.73 -2.37
N GLU A 19 13.85 -0.91 -3.63
CA GLU A 19 13.42 0.19 -4.51
C GLU A 19 12.17 0.90 -3.97
N ILE A 20 11.18 0.15 -3.49
CA ILE A 20 9.97 0.71 -2.86
C ILE A 20 10.34 1.47 -1.59
N ALA A 21 11.23 0.93 -0.76
CA ALA A 21 11.68 1.59 0.45
C ALA A 21 12.42 2.90 0.15
N ASP A 22 13.29 2.93 -0.86
CA ASP A 22 13.98 4.14 -1.31
C ASP A 22 12.99 5.21 -1.80
N GLU A 23 11.95 4.79 -2.53
CA GLU A 23 10.90 5.72 -2.95
C GLU A 23 10.09 6.25 -1.75
N CYS A 24 9.78 5.43 -0.75
CA CYS A 24 9.17 5.89 0.52
C CYS A 24 10.04 6.97 1.18
N VAL A 25 11.32 6.71 1.35
CA VAL A 25 12.28 7.65 1.96
C VAL A 25 12.31 8.97 1.20
N LYS A 26 12.41 8.91 -0.11
CA LYS A 26 12.42 10.08 -1.00
C LYS A 26 11.16 10.93 -0.81
N ARG A 27 9.98 10.31 -0.83
CA ARG A 27 8.69 11.02 -0.66
C ARG A 27 8.57 11.63 0.72
N LEU A 28 8.86 10.88 1.76
CA LEU A 28 8.80 11.36 3.14
C LEU A 28 9.79 12.51 3.40
N LYS A 29 11.03 12.43 2.89
CA LYS A 29 12.01 13.52 2.99
C LYS A 29 11.60 14.77 2.21
N SER A 30 10.80 14.63 1.16
CA SER A 30 10.24 15.74 0.37
C SER A 30 8.97 16.35 0.99
N GLY A 31 8.54 15.91 2.18
CA GLY A 31 7.36 16.44 2.87
C GLY A 31 6.03 15.85 2.39
N ASN A 32 6.08 14.79 1.61
CA ASN A 32 4.91 14.02 1.18
C ASN A 32 4.55 12.96 2.22
N LYS A 33 3.42 12.27 1.99
CA LYS A 33 2.90 11.23 2.87
C LYS A 33 2.71 9.89 2.15
N LEU A 34 2.57 8.84 2.94
CA LEU A 34 2.18 7.52 2.49
C LEU A 34 0.67 7.33 2.67
N LEU A 35 0.00 6.80 1.66
CA LEU A 35 -1.43 6.48 1.67
C LEU A 35 -1.59 4.98 1.50
N PHE A 36 -2.48 4.38 2.30
CA PHE A 36 -2.71 2.94 2.29
C PHE A 36 -4.19 2.65 2.09
N MET A 37 -4.54 1.75 1.20
CA MET A 37 -5.90 1.25 1.06
C MET A 37 -5.98 -0.20 0.63
N GLY A 38 -7.06 -0.86 1.05
CA GLY A 38 -7.36 -2.24 0.77
C GLY A 38 -8.74 -2.60 1.29
N ASN A 39 -9.25 -3.78 0.95
CA ASN A 39 -10.53 -4.29 1.40
C ASN A 39 -10.35 -5.42 2.42
N GLY A 40 -11.28 -5.58 3.35
CA GLY A 40 -11.32 -6.71 4.28
C GLY A 40 -10.04 -6.87 5.10
N GLY A 41 -9.36 -8.02 5.03
CA GLY A 41 -8.09 -8.26 5.70
C GLY A 41 -6.99 -7.30 5.24
N SER A 42 -6.96 -6.97 3.95
CA SER A 42 -6.04 -5.95 3.42
C SER A 42 -6.32 -4.55 3.97
N ALA A 43 -7.56 -4.23 4.38
CA ALA A 43 -7.84 -2.97 5.08
C ALA A 43 -7.20 -2.96 6.48
N ALA A 44 -7.20 -4.10 7.18
CA ALA A 44 -6.51 -4.24 8.47
C ALA A 44 -4.99 -4.07 8.30
N ASP A 45 -4.40 -4.67 7.27
CA ASP A 45 -2.97 -4.50 6.95
C ASP A 45 -2.63 -3.03 6.68
N CYS A 46 -3.48 -2.30 5.97
CA CYS A 46 -3.31 -0.87 5.70
C CYS A 46 -3.26 -0.04 6.99
N GLN A 47 -4.15 -0.33 7.93
CA GLN A 47 -4.19 0.33 9.24
C GLN A 47 -2.95 0.01 10.05
N HIS A 48 -2.54 -1.26 10.07
CA HIS A 48 -1.33 -1.72 10.71
C HIS A 48 -0.11 -0.95 10.16
N MET A 49 0.07 -0.95 8.85
CA MET A 49 1.20 -0.26 8.22
C MET A 49 1.20 1.25 8.51
N ALA A 50 0.09 1.93 8.42
CA ALA A 50 0.01 3.34 8.78
C ALA A 50 0.44 3.57 10.25
N GLY A 51 0.06 2.69 11.16
CA GLY A 51 0.46 2.71 12.56
C GLY A 51 1.98 2.62 12.74
N GLU A 52 2.64 1.74 12.00
CA GLU A 52 4.10 1.56 12.06
C GLU A 52 4.86 2.83 11.66
N TYR A 53 4.35 3.60 10.68
CA TYR A 53 4.96 4.86 10.27
C TYR A 53 4.64 6.01 11.23
N VAL A 54 3.39 6.16 11.64
CA VAL A 54 2.93 7.28 12.47
C VAL A 54 3.46 7.18 13.90
N SER A 55 3.45 5.98 14.49
CA SER A 55 3.99 5.72 15.81
C SER A 55 5.50 5.44 15.72
N ARG A 56 5.88 4.20 15.81
CA ARG A 56 7.25 3.68 15.60
C ARG A 56 7.18 2.21 15.25
N PHE A 57 8.19 1.70 14.58
CA PHE A 57 8.31 0.27 14.31
C PHE A 57 9.34 -0.38 15.27
N LEU A 58 10.63 -0.28 14.98
CA LEU A 58 11.69 -0.86 15.80
C LEU A 58 12.41 0.19 16.66
N PHE A 59 12.47 1.44 16.21
CA PHE A 59 13.24 2.49 16.84
C PHE A 59 12.36 3.67 17.27
N ASP A 60 12.74 4.35 18.35
CA ASP A 60 12.12 5.61 18.72
C ASP A 60 12.59 6.72 17.77
N ARG A 61 11.64 7.43 17.16
CA ARG A 61 11.84 8.49 16.17
C ARG A 61 10.63 9.37 16.04
N LYS A 62 10.77 10.48 15.35
CA LYS A 62 9.63 11.33 14.98
C LYS A 62 8.63 10.55 14.10
N GLY A 63 7.34 10.77 14.31
CA GLY A 63 6.27 10.19 13.48
C GLY A 63 6.43 10.57 12.01
N LEU A 64 6.23 9.58 11.13
CA LEU A 64 6.27 9.76 9.68
C LEU A 64 4.84 9.86 9.13
N PRO A 65 4.54 10.78 8.19
CA PRO A 65 3.17 11.01 7.72
C PRO A 65 2.67 9.82 6.89
N ALA A 66 1.68 9.12 7.44
CA ALA A 66 1.02 7.98 6.80
C ALA A 66 -0.47 7.96 7.17
N VAL A 67 -1.32 7.57 6.23
CA VAL A 67 -2.77 7.52 6.41
C VAL A 67 -3.35 6.24 5.80
N ALA A 68 -4.10 5.49 6.60
CA ALA A 68 -4.95 4.41 6.10
C ALA A 68 -6.33 4.96 5.74
N LEU A 69 -6.73 4.85 4.47
CA LEU A 69 -8.02 5.33 3.96
C LEU A 69 -9.18 4.35 4.29
N THR A 70 -9.01 3.54 5.32
CA THR A 70 -9.89 2.43 5.70
C THR A 70 -10.49 2.58 7.09
N THR A 71 -10.32 3.75 7.73
CA THR A 71 -10.62 3.91 9.16
C THR A 71 -11.83 4.78 9.47
N ASP A 72 -12.08 5.83 8.68
CA ASP A 72 -13.19 6.76 8.96
C ASP A 72 -14.51 6.17 8.46
N SER A 73 -15.31 5.68 9.40
CA SER A 73 -16.59 5.04 9.10
C SER A 73 -17.60 6.00 8.46
N SER A 74 -17.58 7.29 8.81
CA SER A 74 -18.46 8.28 8.21
C SER A 74 -18.10 8.52 6.74
N ILE A 75 -16.82 8.66 6.42
CA ILE A 75 -16.35 8.79 5.03
C ILE A 75 -16.71 7.53 4.23
N LEU A 76 -16.38 6.34 4.77
CA LEU A 76 -16.62 5.08 4.08
C LEU A 76 -18.09 4.83 3.81
N THR A 77 -18.96 5.05 4.80
CA THR A 77 -20.39 4.80 4.68
C THR A 77 -21.10 5.82 3.81
N SER A 78 -20.75 7.12 3.91
CA SER A 78 -21.35 8.16 3.07
C SER A 78 -20.97 7.99 1.60
N ILE A 79 -19.69 7.75 1.29
CA ILE A 79 -19.28 7.51 -0.10
C ILE A 79 -19.94 6.22 -0.63
N GLY A 80 -19.96 5.16 0.16
CA GLY A 80 -20.60 3.91 -0.25
C GLY A 80 -22.09 4.06 -0.53
N ASN A 81 -22.81 4.87 0.27
CA ASN A 81 -24.23 5.15 0.10
C ASN A 81 -24.52 6.06 -1.10
N ASP A 82 -23.75 7.14 -1.25
CA ASP A 82 -24.06 8.20 -2.21
C ASP A 82 -23.48 7.98 -3.59
N TYR A 83 -22.31 7.33 -3.68
CA TYR A 83 -21.55 7.15 -4.92
C TYR A 83 -21.27 5.69 -5.28
N GLY A 84 -21.56 4.78 -4.35
CA GLY A 84 -21.28 3.35 -4.49
C GLY A 84 -19.87 2.94 -4.04
N TYR A 85 -19.73 1.65 -3.75
CA TYR A 85 -18.50 1.06 -3.18
C TYR A 85 -17.27 1.24 -4.08
N GLU A 86 -17.47 1.33 -5.39
CA GLU A 86 -16.39 1.53 -6.35
C GLU A 86 -15.68 2.88 -6.19
N MET A 87 -16.35 3.89 -5.64
CA MET A 87 -15.81 5.24 -5.45
C MET A 87 -15.15 5.45 -4.08
N LEU A 88 -15.18 4.42 -3.23
CA LEU A 88 -14.83 4.52 -1.81
C LEU A 88 -13.44 5.12 -1.57
N PHE A 89 -12.45 4.71 -2.35
CA PHE A 89 -11.08 5.15 -2.20
C PHE A 89 -10.69 6.28 -3.15
N SER A 90 -11.22 6.27 -4.38
CA SER A 90 -10.92 7.33 -5.36
C SER A 90 -11.29 8.72 -4.84
N ARG A 91 -12.46 8.87 -4.21
CA ARG A 91 -12.87 10.15 -3.61
C ARG A 91 -11.99 10.58 -2.44
N GLN A 92 -11.48 9.64 -1.64
CA GLN A 92 -10.53 9.98 -0.58
C GLN A 92 -9.16 10.38 -1.15
N ILE A 93 -8.71 9.74 -2.23
CA ILE A 93 -7.50 10.16 -2.96
C ILE A 93 -7.67 11.58 -3.51
N GLU A 94 -8.80 11.91 -4.13
CA GLU A 94 -9.10 13.28 -4.61
C GLU A 94 -9.03 14.32 -3.49
N ALA A 95 -9.56 13.99 -2.31
CA ALA A 95 -9.65 14.92 -1.19
C ALA A 95 -8.32 15.08 -0.42
N LEU A 96 -7.56 14.01 -0.23
CA LEU A 96 -6.42 13.94 0.69
C LEU A 96 -5.07 13.80 -0.02
N GLY A 97 -5.07 13.29 -1.24
CA GLY A 97 -3.85 13.04 -2.02
C GLY A 97 -3.26 14.33 -2.59
N LYS A 98 -1.94 14.36 -2.71
CA LYS A 98 -1.19 15.43 -3.37
C LYS A 98 -0.17 14.84 -4.31
N SER A 99 0.12 15.55 -5.40
CA SER A 99 1.24 15.18 -6.27
C SER A 99 2.51 15.00 -5.46
N GLY A 100 3.22 13.91 -5.71
CA GLY A 100 4.41 13.54 -4.94
C GLY A 100 4.16 12.57 -3.79
N ASP A 101 2.94 12.36 -3.34
CA ASP A 101 2.61 11.31 -2.36
C ASP A 101 2.91 9.91 -2.92
N LEU A 102 3.03 8.92 -2.04
CA LEU A 102 3.15 7.51 -2.39
C LEU A 102 1.94 6.74 -1.88
N PHE A 103 1.36 5.95 -2.76
CA PHE A 103 0.12 5.24 -2.49
C PHE A 103 0.28 3.73 -2.60
N PHE A 104 -0.03 3.00 -1.54
CA PHE A 104 -0.04 1.54 -1.47
C PHE A 104 -1.45 1.00 -1.72
N ALA A 105 -1.62 0.31 -2.83
CA ALA A 105 -2.87 -0.27 -3.30
C ALA A 105 -2.88 -1.80 -3.07
N TYR A 106 -3.55 -2.25 -2.02
CA TYR A 106 -3.64 -3.67 -1.65
C TYR A 106 -4.86 -4.33 -2.32
N SER A 107 -4.61 -5.28 -3.20
CA SER A 107 -5.64 -6.13 -3.79
C SER A 107 -5.11 -7.53 -4.06
N THR A 108 -5.51 -8.51 -3.28
CA THR A 108 -5.02 -9.90 -3.42
C THR A 108 -5.27 -10.49 -4.80
N SER A 109 -6.38 -10.14 -5.44
CA SER A 109 -6.72 -10.53 -6.82
C SER A 109 -6.13 -9.62 -7.89
N GLY A 110 -5.75 -8.38 -7.53
CA GLY A 110 -5.41 -7.32 -8.48
C GLY A 110 -6.59 -6.81 -9.31
N ASN A 111 -7.84 -7.17 -8.94
CA ASN A 111 -9.04 -6.90 -9.74
C ASN A 111 -10.15 -6.17 -8.97
N SER A 112 -9.90 -5.71 -7.75
CA SER A 112 -10.89 -4.97 -6.96
C SER A 112 -11.20 -3.63 -7.60
N LYS A 113 -12.43 -3.40 -8.03
CA LYS A 113 -12.84 -2.22 -8.80
C LYS A 113 -12.57 -0.90 -8.09
N ASN A 114 -12.83 -0.83 -6.77
CA ASN A 114 -12.56 0.38 -5.98
C ASN A 114 -11.05 0.67 -5.88
N ILE A 115 -10.20 -0.37 -5.85
CA ILE A 115 -8.75 -0.23 -5.87
C ILE A 115 -8.27 0.29 -7.23
N ILE A 116 -8.76 -0.32 -8.32
CA ILE A 116 -8.42 0.08 -9.69
C ILE A 116 -8.77 1.55 -9.92
N ARG A 117 -10.00 1.97 -9.58
CA ARG A 117 -10.42 3.37 -9.72
C ARG A 117 -9.54 4.33 -8.92
N ALA A 118 -9.15 3.96 -7.73
CA ALA A 118 -8.27 4.81 -6.93
C ALA A 118 -6.85 4.88 -7.52
N VAL A 119 -6.33 3.80 -8.10
CA VAL A 119 -5.05 3.80 -8.82
C VAL A 119 -5.11 4.72 -10.04
N GLU A 120 -6.19 4.67 -10.83
CA GLU A 120 -6.40 5.59 -11.94
C GLU A 120 -6.42 7.05 -11.50
N THR A 121 -7.11 7.34 -10.39
CA THR A 121 -7.20 8.68 -9.81
C THR A 121 -5.84 9.15 -9.30
N ALA A 122 -5.14 8.33 -8.54
CA ALA A 122 -3.81 8.62 -8.01
C ALA A 122 -2.81 8.94 -9.13
N THR A 123 -2.82 8.13 -10.19
CA THR A 123 -1.95 8.32 -11.36
C THR A 123 -2.21 9.67 -12.06
N LYS A 124 -3.49 10.03 -12.26
CA LYS A 124 -3.87 11.33 -12.84
C LYS A 124 -3.43 12.52 -11.98
N MET A 125 -3.34 12.33 -10.66
CA MET A 125 -2.90 13.34 -9.70
C MET A 125 -1.37 13.41 -9.51
N GLY A 126 -0.60 12.58 -10.23
CA GLY A 126 0.86 12.53 -10.07
C GLY A 126 1.32 11.87 -8.76
N ILE A 127 0.50 11.00 -8.20
CA ILE A 127 0.81 10.18 -7.03
C ILE A 127 1.45 8.87 -7.52
N CYS A 128 2.59 8.51 -6.96
CA CYS A 128 3.27 7.25 -7.28
C CYS A 128 2.52 6.07 -6.62
N VAL A 129 2.32 4.99 -7.35
CA VAL A 129 1.54 3.84 -6.88
C VAL A 129 2.40 2.60 -6.72
N VAL A 130 2.30 1.97 -5.55
CA VAL A 130 2.80 0.63 -5.24
C VAL A 130 1.62 -0.33 -5.16
N GLY A 131 1.49 -1.22 -6.12
CA GLY A 131 0.50 -2.30 -6.09
C GLY A 131 1.00 -3.48 -5.25
N MET A 132 0.11 -4.04 -4.42
CA MET A 132 0.38 -5.23 -3.59
C MET A 132 -0.65 -6.30 -3.99
N THR A 133 -0.20 -7.36 -4.68
CA THR A 133 -1.09 -8.39 -5.26
C THR A 133 -0.64 -9.81 -4.97
N GLY A 134 -1.46 -10.79 -5.36
CA GLY A 134 -1.04 -12.18 -5.51
C GLY A 134 -0.25 -12.39 -6.80
N MET A 135 0.16 -13.64 -7.07
CA MET A 135 1.10 -13.97 -8.13
C MET A 135 0.63 -13.59 -9.54
N ASN A 136 -0.68 -13.49 -9.77
CA ASN A 136 -1.24 -13.19 -11.09
C ASN A 136 -1.26 -11.67 -11.43
N GLY A 137 -1.12 -10.79 -10.42
CA GLY A 137 -1.13 -9.34 -10.63
C GLY A 137 -2.50 -8.73 -10.97
N GLY A 138 -3.33 -9.44 -11.70
CA GLY A 138 -4.65 -8.97 -12.15
C GLY A 138 -4.55 -7.73 -13.05
N GLN A 139 -5.57 -6.88 -13.02
CA GLN A 139 -5.60 -5.63 -13.78
C GLN A 139 -4.62 -4.57 -13.25
N LEU A 140 -4.15 -4.70 -12.00
CA LEU A 140 -3.12 -3.79 -11.46
C LEU A 140 -1.76 -3.99 -12.13
N ASP A 141 -1.55 -5.14 -12.80
CA ASP A 141 -0.34 -5.37 -13.59
C ASP A 141 -0.29 -4.39 -14.78
N GLY A 142 0.76 -3.59 -14.83
CA GLY A 142 0.92 -2.52 -15.82
C GLY A 142 0.27 -1.17 -15.44
N MET A 143 -0.47 -1.09 -14.31
CA MET A 143 -1.06 0.17 -13.83
C MET A 143 -0.23 0.88 -12.77
N CYS A 144 0.65 0.17 -12.08
CA CYS A 144 1.43 0.67 -10.95
C CYS A 144 2.89 0.90 -11.35
N GLN A 145 3.54 1.92 -10.74
CA GLN A 145 4.97 2.14 -10.91
C GLN A 145 5.80 1.00 -10.30
N PHE A 146 5.32 0.45 -9.18
CA PHE A 146 5.89 -0.74 -8.55
C PHE A 146 4.76 -1.75 -8.34
N LEU A 147 5.00 -3.01 -8.65
CA LEU A 147 4.03 -4.08 -8.40
C LEU A 147 4.68 -5.25 -7.66
N LEU A 148 4.33 -5.40 -6.40
CA LEU A 148 4.75 -6.54 -5.59
C LEU A 148 3.76 -7.69 -5.78
N LYS A 149 4.24 -8.81 -6.29
CA LYS A 149 3.47 -10.04 -6.48
C LYS A 149 3.88 -11.09 -5.45
N THR A 150 3.03 -11.35 -4.47
CA THR A 150 3.22 -12.46 -3.52
C THR A 150 3.07 -13.79 -4.26
N PRO A 151 4.00 -14.75 -4.13
CA PRO A 151 4.02 -15.99 -4.93
C PRO A 151 2.96 -17.02 -4.44
N SER A 152 1.71 -16.61 -4.40
CA SER A 152 0.55 -17.41 -4.03
C SER A 152 -0.71 -16.94 -4.75
N THR A 153 -1.68 -17.86 -4.90
CA THR A 153 -3.05 -17.58 -5.35
C THR A 153 -4.07 -17.65 -4.22
N GLN A 154 -3.63 -18.00 -3.02
CA GLN A 154 -4.49 -18.14 -1.84
C GLN A 154 -4.52 -16.84 -1.04
N THR A 155 -5.68 -16.23 -0.88
CA THR A 155 -5.85 -14.94 -0.21
C THR A 155 -5.16 -14.84 1.16
N PRO A 156 -5.29 -15.80 2.10
CA PRO A 156 -4.60 -15.70 3.38
C PRO A 156 -3.07 -15.62 3.23
N GLN A 157 -2.48 -16.47 2.37
CA GLN A 157 -1.03 -16.46 2.14
C GLN A 157 -0.56 -15.18 1.45
N ILE A 158 -1.38 -14.60 0.58
CA ILE A 158 -1.08 -13.31 -0.07
C ILE A 158 -1.05 -12.21 0.98
N GLN A 159 -2.02 -12.14 1.87
CA GLN A 159 -2.08 -11.16 2.96
C GLN A 159 -0.90 -11.32 3.93
N GLU A 160 -0.55 -12.54 4.33
CA GLU A 160 0.67 -12.80 5.11
C GLU A 160 1.93 -12.28 4.40
N GLY A 161 2.04 -12.52 3.10
CA GLY A 161 3.15 -12.02 2.28
C GLY A 161 3.17 -10.49 2.19
N HIS A 162 2.01 -9.84 2.06
CA HIS A 162 1.89 -8.39 2.07
C HIS A 162 2.37 -7.78 3.39
N LEU A 163 2.00 -8.39 4.51
CA LEU A 163 2.42 -7.94 5.84
C LEU A 163 3.94 -8.05 6.02
N ILE A 164 4.53 -9.18 5.63
CA ILE A 164 5.98 -9.39 5.67
C ILE A 164 6.72 -8.36 4.80
N ALA A 165 6.24 -8.13 3.59
CA ALA A 165 6.79 -7.12 2.70
C ALA A 165 6.70 -5.71 3.29
N GLY A 166 5.54 -5.36 3.87
CA GLY A 166 5.31 -4.08 4.55
C GLY A 166 6.29 -3.85 5.71
N HIS A 167 6.49 -4.84 6.57
CA HIS A 167 7.47 -4.79 7.66
C HIS A 167 8.90 -4.67 7.14
N SER A 168 9.25 -5.37 6.06
CA SER A 168 10.57 -5.28 5.44
C SER A 168 10.85 -3.88 4.90
N ILE A 169 9.89 -3.29 4.19
CA ILE A 169 9.97 -1.90 3.70
C ILE A 169 10.10 -0.94 4.90
N CYS A 170 9.24 -1.08 5.91
CA CYS A 170 9.26 -0.23 7.10
C CYS A 170 10.61 -0.29 7.83
N THR A 171 11.21 -1.48 7.96
CA THR A 171 12.56 -1.67 8.54
C THR A 171 13.63 -0.85 7.82
N ILE A 172 13.59 -0.85 6.48
CA ILE A 172 14.57 -0.11 5.67
C ILE A 172 14.33 1.39 5.79
N VAL A 173 13.06 1.80 5.67
CA VAL A 173 12.66 3.22 5.73
C VAL A 173 13.01 3.82 7.08
N GLU A 174 12.63 3.18 8.18
CA GLU A 174 12.81 3.71 9.54
C GLU A 174 14.28 4.05 9.84
N LYS A 175 15.23 3.21 9.38
CA LYS A 175 16.68 3.44 9.55
C LYS A 175 17.17 4.73 8.90
N GLN A 176 16.44 5.29 7.95
CA GLN A 176 16.82 6.53 7.25
C GLN A 176 16.32 7.80 7.97
N PHE A 177 15.62 7.63 9.09
CA PHE A 177 15.03 8.69 9.92
C PHE A 177 15.49 8.62 11.39
N LEU A 178 16.57 7.87 11.66
CA LEU A 178 17.25 7.80 12.96
C LEU A 178 18.17 9.00 13.20
#